data_6b5e5374089f3662079c3d4c49fd7e58
#
_entry.id   6b5e5374089f3662079c3d4c49fd7e58
#
_cell.length_a   1.000
_cell.length_b   1.000
_cell.length_c   1.000
_cell.angle_alpha   90.00
_cell.angle_beta   90.00
_cell.angle_gamma   90.00
#
_symmetry.space_group_name_H-M   'P 1'
#
loop_
_entity.id
_entity.type
_entity.pdbx_description
1 polymer ?
#
loop_
_entity_poly.entity_id
_entity_poly.type
_entity_poly.pdbx_seq_one_letter_code
_entity_poly.pdbx_strand_id
1 'polypeptide(L)'
;MRTEFRLSGSGGQGLLLAGIVLAEAAILDGKNAVQTQSYGPEARGGASKAEVVISESDIDYPKATDPDYLLALTAEAYRTYGKLMGKGLIILDSSVEATADIAARTVRVPILDTAATVIGKKVVANIVALGVLAGLSGIVKPATLELAVRNRVPQGTEDLNLQALRQGFELAAAAKVAT
;
A
#
# COMPACT_ATOMS: atom_id res chain seq x y z
N MET A 1 -19.24 3.36 -4.65
CA MET A 1 -18.25 4.16 -3.87
C MET A 1 -16.91 4.06 -4.58
N ARG A 2 -16.17 5.19 -4.76
CA ARG A 2 -14.83 5.24 -5.36
C ARG A 2 -13.80 5.44 -4.23
N THR A 3 -12.72 4.67 -4.23
CA THR A 3 -11.63 4.77 -3.25
C THR A 3 -10.29 4.85 -3.99
N GLU A 4 -9.45 5.78 -3.58
CA GLU A 4 -8.18 6.09 -4.24
C GLU A 4 -7.00 5.77 -3.32
N PHE A 5 -6.02 5.04 -3.85
CA PHE A 5 -4.82 4.64 -3.14
C PHE A 5 -3.58 5.17 -3.84
N ARG A 6 -2.64 5.67 -3.06
CA ARG A 6 -1.29 6.00 -3.52
C ARG A 6 -0.28 5.24 -2.67
N LEU A 7 0.54 4.43 -3.32
CA LEU A 7 1.61 3.65 -2.69
C LEU A 7 2.93 4.26 -3.13
N SER A 8 3.74 4.73 -2.18
CA SER A 8 4.97 5.43 -2.48
C SER A 8 6.13 5.02 -1.57
N GLY A 9 7.31 5.00 -2.16
CA GLY A 9 8.57 4.65 -1.50
C GLY A 9 9.76 4.86 -2.43
N SER A 10 10.87 4.23 -2.13
CA SER A 10 12.03 4.23 -3.02
C SER A 10 11.86 3.24 -4.18
N GLY A 11 12.56 3.48 -5.28
CA GLY A 11 12.65 2.52 -6.38
C GLY A 11 13.13 1.15 -5.88
N GLY A 12 12.55 0.08 -6.43
CA GLY A 12 12.89 -1.30 -6.05
C GLY A 12 12.17 -1.86 -4.82
N GLN A 13 11.34 -1.09 -4.11
CA GLN A 13 10.55 -1.59 -2.97
C GLN A 13 9.33 -2.43 -3.37
N GLY A 14 9.10 -2.67 -4.66
CA GLY A 14 8.03 -3.57 -5.13
C GLY A 14 6.60 -3.02 -5.00
N LEU A 15 6.42 -1.71 -4.85
CA LEU A 15 5.11 -1.09 -4.66
C LEU A 15 4.21 -1.19 -5.89
N LEU A 16 4.82 -1.28 -7.08
CA LEU A 16 4.08 -1.56 -8.31
C LEU A 16 3.36 -2.91 -8.22
N LEU A 17 4.06 -3.96 -7.80
CA LEU A 17 3.48 -5.29 -7.61
C LEU A 17 2.35 -5.24 -6.57
N ALA A 18 2.55 -4.54 -5.46
CA ALA A 18 1.51 -4.37 -4.45
C ALA A 18 0.25 -3.70 -5.02
N GLY A 19 0.41 -2.67 -5.86
CA GLY A 19 -0.70 -2.02 -6.56
C GLY A 19 -1.43 -2.95 -7.53
N ILE A 20 -0.70 -3.74 -8.31
CA ILE A 20 -1.28 -4.74 -9.23
C ILE A 20 -2.08 -5.79 -8.46
N VAL A 21 -1.52 -6.32 -7.37
CA VAL A 21 -2.20 -7.32 -6.53
C VAL A 21 -3.47 -6.76 -5.91
N LEU A 22 -3.44 -5.52 -5.42
CA LEU A 22 -4.62 -4.85 -4.86
C LEU A 22 -5.73 -4.68 -5.91
N ALA A 23 -5.37 -4.23 -7.11
CA ALA A 23 -6.31 -4.08 -8.22
C ALA A 23 -6.93 -5.43 -8.64
N GLU A 24 -6.12 -6.49 -8.75
CA GLU A 24 -6.61 -7.84 -9.05
C GLU A 24 -7.58 -8.35 -7.98
N ALA A 25 -7.24 -8.19 -6.70
CA ALA A 25 -8.11 -8.59 -5.61
C ALA A 25 -9.46 -7.85 -5.64
N ALA A 26 -9.46 -6.56 -5.98
CA ALA A 26 -10.68 -5.79 -6.13
C ALA A 26 -11.56 -6.31 -7.29
N ILE A 27 -10.95 -6.65 -8.43
CA ILE A 27 -11.64 -7.25 -9.57
C ILE A 27 -12.24 -8.62 -9.20
N LEU A 28 -11.50 -9.45 -8.47
CA LEU A 28 -11.98 -10.74 -7.98
C LEU A 28 -13.14 -10.58 -6.98
N ASP A 29 -13.20 -9.46 -6.26
CA ASP A 29 -14.33 -9.10 -5.40
C ASP A 29 -15.51 -8.47 -6.16
N GLY A 30 -15.46 -8.42 -7.50
CA GLY A 30 -16.52 -7.90 -8.36
C GLY A 30 -16.56 -6.38 -8.46
N LYS A 31 -15.46 -5.69 -8.13
CA LYS A 31 -15.31 -4.24 -8.27
C LYS A 31 -14.54 -3.88 -9.55
N ASN A 32 -14.68 -2.64 -10.00
CA ASN A 32 -13.82 -2.08 -11.03
C ASN A 32 -12.53 -1.57 -10.39
N ALA A 33 -11.39 -1.79 -11.05
CA ALA A 33 -10.11 -1.29 -10.57
C ALA A 33 -9.22 -0.85 -11.73
N VAL A 34 -8.50 0.25 -11.55
CA VAL A 34 -7.46 0.73 -12.46
C VAL A 34 -6.19 0.98 -11.65
N GLN A 35 -5.08 0.45 -12.15
CA GLN A 35 -3.76 0.70 -11.59
C GLN A 35 -2.96 1.55 -12.58
N THR A 36 -2.35 2.62 -12.09
CA THR A 36 -1.44 3.47 -12.85
C THR A 36 -0.11 3.60 -12.12
N GLN A 37 0.95 3.88 -12.89
CA GLN A 37 2.28 4.08 -12.35
C GLN A 37 2.91 5.31 -12.98
N SER A 38 3.74 6.00 -12.23
CA SER A 38 4.53 7.11 -12.76
C SER A 38 5.98 6.67 -12.94
N TYR A 39 6.45 6.71 -14.18
CA TYR A 39 7.86 6.67 -14.54
C TYR A 39 8.28 8.11 -14.85
N GLY A 40 8.57 8.90 -13.81
CA GLY A 40 9.02 10.28 -13.98
C GLY A 40 10.53 10.41 -13.74
N PRO A 41 11.10 11.64 -13.85
CA PRO A 41 12.45 11.94 -13.39
C PRO A 41 12.69 11.60 -11.92
N GLU A 42 11.62 11.41 -11.17
CA GLU A 42 11.60 10.84 -9.82
C GLU A 42 12.15 9.40 -9.74
N ALA A 43 12.15 8.62 -10.83
CA ALA A 43 12.78 7.31 -10.90
C ALA A 43 14.31 7.34 -10.79
N ARG A 44 14.93 8.53 -10.82
CA ARG A 44 16.38 8.71 -10.71
C ARG A 44 16.82 9.27 -9.35
N GLY A 45 16.07 9.02 -8.29
CA GLY A 45 16.40 9.44 -6.94
C GLY A 45 15.23 10.09 -6.18
N GLY A 46 14.03 10.08 -6.77
CA GLY A 46 12.79 10.54 -6.14
C GLY A 46 11.92 9.39 -5.62
N ALA A 47 10.82 9.74 -4.97
CA ALA A 47 9.82 8.77 -4.50
C ALA A 47 9.07 8.15 -5.69
N SER A 48 9.18 6.83 -5.86
CA SER A 48 8.34 6.10 -6.81
C SER A 48 6.91 6.04 -6.33
N LYS A 49 5.93 6.01 -7.24
CA LYS A 49 4.53 5.82 -6.86
C LYS A 49 3.80 4.84 -7.78
N ALA A 50 2.90 4.09 -7.17
CA ALA A 50 1.84 3.36 -7.84
C ALA A 50 0.50 3.89 -7.32
N GLU A 51 -0.49 4.04 -8.19
CA GLU A 51 -1.83 4.49 -7.83
C GLU A 51 -2.83 3.41 -8.20
N VAL A 52 -3.82 3.20 -7.33
CA VAL A 52 -4.92 2.27 -7.57
C VAL A 52 -6.22 2.99 -7.28
N VAL A 53 -7.14 2.95 -8.22
CA VAL A 53 -8.50 3.45 -8.06
C VAL A 53 -9.43 2.24 -8.10
N ILE A 54 -10.26 2.10 -7.07
CA ILE A 54 -11.23 1.01 -6.94
C ILE A 54 -12.63 1.61 -6.84
N SER A 55 -13.59 1.08 -7.60
CA SER A 55 -14.96 1.59 -7.62
C SER A 55 -15.99 0.48 -7.84
N GLU A 56 -17.18 0.65 -7.30
CA GLU A 56 -18.34 -0.19 -7.59
C GLU A 56 -19.01 0.16 -8.92
N SER A 57 -18.72 1.35 -9.46
CA SER A 57 -19.16 1.83 -10.77
C SER A 57 -17.98 2.03 -11.73
N ASP A 58 -18.26 2.37 -12.96
CA ASP A 58 -17.24 2.64 -13.97
C ASP A 58 -16.27 3.73 -13.52
N ILE A 59 -15.02 3.61 -13.94
CA ILE A 59 -13.95 4.53 -13.60
C ILE A 59 -13.64 5.42 -14.81
N ASP A 60 -14.22 6.60 -14.86
CA ASP A 60 -14.03 7.56 -15.96
C ASP A 60 -12.64 8.21 -15.93
N TYR A 61 -12.02 8.33 -14.75
CA TYR A 61 -10.72 8.94 -14.58
C TYR A 61 -9.76 8.02 -13.80
N PRO A 62 -8.65 7.57 -14.42
CA PRO A 62 -7.82 6.49 -13.88
C PRO A 62 -6.77 6.92 -12.84
N LYS A 63 -6.64 8.24 -12.55
CA LYS A 63 -5.63 8.73 -11.61
C LYS A 63 -6.23 9.01 -10.24
N ALA A 64 -5.43 8.82 -9.18
CA ALA A 64 -5.75 9.26 -7.84
C ALA A 64 -5.51 10.76 -7.72
N THR A 65 -6.58 11.55 -7.61
CA THR A 65 -6.53 13.01 -7.51
C THR A 65 -6.58 13.51 -6.07
N ASP A 66 -7.35 12.84 -5.22
CA ASP A 66 -7.44 13.08 -3.77
C ASP A 66 -7.44 11.73 -3.04
N PRO A 67 -6.26 11.12 -2.86
CA PRO A 67 -6.18 9.76 -2.32
C PRO A 67 -6.80 9.63 -0.94
N ASP A 68 -7.65 8.62 -0.76
CA ASP A 68 -8.18 8.23 0.55
C ASP A 68 -7.10 7.60 1.43
N TYR A 69 -6.13 6.92 0.80
CA TYR A 69 -5.02 6.27 1.48
C TYR A 69 -3.70 6.57 0.79
N LEU A 70 -2.73 7.03 1.57
CA LEU A 70 -1.32 7.11 1.18
C LEU A 70 -0.52 6.10 2.00
N LEU A 71 0.11 5.15 1.34
CA LEU A 71 1.16 4.32 1.93
C LEU A 71 2.51 4.96 1.62
N ALA A 72 3.27 5.32 2.65
CA ALA A 72 4.59 5.92 2.51
C ALA A 72 5.65 5.12 3.29
N LEU A 73 6.58 4.51 2.56
CA LEU A 73 7.65 3.69 3.15
C LEU A 73 8.95 4.45 3.39
N THR A 74 9.05 5.70 2.94
CA THR A 74 10.26 6.53 3.09
C THR A 74 9.90 7.96 3.48
N ALA A 75 10.86 8.65 4.09
CA ALA A 75 10.71 10.07 4.44
C ALA A 75 10.46 10.95 3.22
N GLU A 76 11.07 10.62 2.08
CA GLU A 76 10.87 11.34 0.83
C GLU A 76 9.46 11.17 0.29
N ALA A 77 8.95 9.93 0.25
CA ALA A 77 7.58 9.64 -0.14
C ALA A 77 6.57 10.38 0.75
N TYR A 78 6.79 10.35 2.06
CA TYR A 78 5.95 11.05 3.02
C TYR A 78 5.95 12.58 2.80
N ARG A 79 7.11 13.20 2.63
CA ARG A 79 7.21 14.65 2.39
C ARG A 79 6.60 15.07 1.05
N THR A 80 6.81 14.27 0.01
CA THR A 80 6.34 14.57 -1.35
C THR A 80 4.82 14.48 -1.45
N TYR A 81 4.24 13.39 -0.95
CA TYR A 81 2.83 13.09 -1.15
C TYR A 81 1.94 13.36 0.06
N GLY A 82 2.50 13.39 1.27
CA GLY A 82 1.73 13.66 2.49
C GLY A 82 1.10 15.06 2.50
N LYS A 83 1.80 16.07 1.96
CA LYS A 83 1.29 17.43 1.83
C LYS A 83 0.12 17.56 0.83
N LEU A 84 -0.01 16.57 -0.06
CA LEU A 84 -1.08 16.52 -1.06
C LEU A 84 -2.30 15.74 -0.57
N MET A 85 -2.24 15.20 0.66
CA MET A 85 -3.37 14.50 1.26
C MET A 85 -4.38 15.48 1.84
N GLY A 86 -5.63 15.37 1.40
CA GLY A 86 -6.74 16.13 1.97
C GLY A 86 -7.20 15.51 3.31
N LYS A 87 -8.29 14.77 3.29
CA LYS A 87 -8.87 14.10 4.48
C LYS A 87 -8.46 12.64 4.62
N GLY A 88 -7.62 12.12 3.72
CA GLY A 88 -7.22 10.72 3.67
C GLY A 88 -6.34 10.29 4.86
N LEU A 89 -6.11 8.99 4.94
CA LEU A 89 -5.23 8.37 5.93
C LEU A 89 -3.85 8.13 5.36
N ILE A 90 -2.82 8.59 6.06
CA ILE A 90 -1.42 8.24 5.77
C ILE A 90 -1.02 7.01 6.60
N ILE A 91 -0.60 5.96 5.92
CA ILE A 91 0.04 4.78 6.51
C ILE A 91 1.54 4.98 6.33
N LEU A 92 2.24 5.26 7.42
CA LEU A 92 3.65 5.62 7.42
C LEU A 92 4.47 4.51 8.06
N ASP A 93 5.57 4.12 7.42
CA ASP A 93 6.51 3.21 8.07
C ASP A 93 7.08 3.84 9.36
N SER A 94 7.19 3.06 10.43
CA SER A 94 7.61 3.57 11.74
C SER A 94 9.06 4.05 11.80
N SER A 95 9.88 3.72 10.81
CA SER A 95 11.24 4.27 10.65
C SER A 95 11.25 5.75 10.22
N VAL A 96 10.09 6.26 9.76
CA VAL A 96 9.92 7.64 9.32
C VAL A 96 9.21 8.45 10.40
N GLU A 97 9.73 9.63 10.71
CA GLU A 97 9.07 10.56 11.64
C GLU A 97 7.96 11.35 10.94
N ALA A 98 6.79 11.40 11.57
CA ALA A 98 5.71 12.26 11.15
C ALA A 98 6.03 13.73 11.50
N THR A 99 5.69 14.66 10.62
CA THR A 99 5.98 16.08 10.77
C THR A 99 4.69 16.87 10.96
N ALA A 100 4.75 17.94 11.76
CA ALA A 100 3.57 18.76 12.08
C ALA A 100 3.03 19.59 10.91
N ASP A 101 3.79 19.73 9.84
CA ASP A 101 3.38 20.45 8.61
C ASP A 101 2.47 19.62 7.69
N ILE A 102 2.26 18.33 8.01
CA ILE A 102 1.33 17.45 7.31
C ILE A 102 0.11 17.24 8.20
N ALA A 103 -1.00 17.86 7.82
CA ALA A 103 -2.23 17.87 8.61
C ALA A 103 -3.07 16.59 8.49
N ALA A 104 -2.80 15.75 7.49
CA ALA A 104 -3.53 14.50 7.29
C ALA A 104 -3.30 13.51 8.44
N ARG A 105 -4.35 12.76 8.80
CA ARG A 105 -4.25 11.70 9.82
C ARG A 105 -3.19 10.68 9.44
N THR A 106 -2.25 10.43 10.34
CA THR A 106 -1.12 9.52 10.09
C THR A 106 -1.11 8.38 11.12
N VAL A 107 -1.02 7.15 10.61
CA VAL A 107 -0.82 5.94 11.42
C VAL A 107 0.57 5.38 11.09
N ARG A 108 1.39 5.21 12.14
CA ARG A 108 2.76 4.65 12.00
C ARG A 108 2.76 3.16 12.27
N VAL A 109 3.33 2.39 11.35
CA VAL A 109 3.32 0.92 11.40
C VAL A 109 4.72 0.38 11.07
N PRO A 110 5.28 -0.59 11.81
CA PRO A 110 6.64 -1.10 11.60
C PRO A 110 6.72 -2.10 10.44
N ILE A 111 6.43 -1.64 9.22
CA ILE A 111 6.34 -2.48 8.01
C ILE A 111 7.72 -3.04 7.63
N LEU A 112 8.72 -2.15 7.48
CA LEU A 112 10.06 -2.52 7.05
C LEU A 112 10.77 -3.39 8.10
N ASP A 113 10.60 -3.05 9.38
CA ASP A 113 11.16 -3.84 10.47
C ASP A 113 10.55 -5.22 10.55
N THR A 114 9.23 -5.36 10.42
CA THR A 114 8.53 -6.65 10.40
C THR A 114 9.03 -7.55 9.26
N ALA A 115 9.20 -7.01 8.06
CA ALA A 115 9.76 -7.76 6.94
C ALA A 115 11.19 -8.23 7.22
N ALA A 116 12.01 -7.37 7.84
CA ALA A 116 13.42 -7.65 8.09
C ALA A 116 13.64 -8.60 9.27
N THR A 117 12.91 -8.42 10.37
CA THR A 117 13.19 -9.11 11.65
C THR A 117 12.24 -10.26 11.94
N VAL A 118 10.93 -10.11 11.68
CA VAL A 118 9.93 -11.14 11.94
C VAL A 118 9.92 -12.19 10.82
N ILE A 119 9.92 -11.74 9.56
CA ILE A 119 9.89 -12.63 8.40
C ILE A 119 11.33 -12.99 7.97
N GLY A 120 12.29 -12.12 8.24
CA GLY A 120 13.70 -12.31 7.87
C GLY A 120 14.00 -12.07 6.39
N LYS A 121 13.09 -11.44 5.65
CA LYS A 121 13.22 -11.17 4.20
C LYS A 121 12.71 -9.77 3.86
N LYS A 122 13.60 -8.81 3.75
CA LYS A 122 13.27 -7.41 3.42
C LYS A 122 12.49 -7.25 2.10
N VAL A 123 12.72 -8.17 1.15
CA VAL A 123 12.08 -8.12 -0.17
C VAL A 123 10.55 -8.21 -0.13
N VAL A 124 9.97 -8.80 0.92
CA VAL A 124 8.51 -8.93 1.05
C VAL A 124 7.85 -7.77 1.81
N ALA A 125 8.57 -6.69 2.07
CA ALA A 125 8.02 -5.50 2.74
C ALA A 125 6.82 -4.90 1.98
N ASN A 126 6.80 -4.97 0.65
CA ASN A 126 5.67 -4.58 -0.18
C ASN A 126 4.38 -5.37 0.13
N ILE A 127 4.50 -6.64 0.44
CA ILE A 127 3.35 -7.50 0.74
C ILE A 127 2.91 -7.32 2.21
N VAL A 128 3.84 -7.09 3.14
CA VAL A 128 3.48 -6.63 4.50
C VAL A 128 2.70 -5.32 4.41
N ALA A 129 3.21 -4.35 3.65
CA ALA A 129 2.56 -3.05 3.43
C ALA A 129 1.16 -3.19 2.81
N LEU A 130 1.01 -4.09 1.84
CA LEU A 130 -0.27 -4.41 1.22
C LEU A 130 -1.28 -4.97 2.24
N GLY A 131 -0.84 -5.86 3.12
CA GLY A 131 -1.66 -6.40 4.22
C GLY A 131 -2.13 -5.30 5.19
N VAL A 132 -1.23 -4.37 5.55
CA VAL A 132 -1.59 -3.21 6.37
C VAL A 132 -2.62 -2.34 5.68
N LEU A 133 -2.38 -1.99 4.40
CA LEU A 133 -3.28 -1.15 3.62
C LEU A 133 -4.68 -1.77 3.48
N ALA A 134 -4.74 -3.04 3.11
CA ALA A 134 -6.00 -3.77 2.97
C ALA A 134 -6.72 -3.94 4.32
N GLY A 135 -5.98 -4.24 5.38
CA GLY A 135 -6.50 -4.38 6.74
C GLY A 135 -7.10 -3.08 7.29
N LEU A 136 -6.46 -1.93 7.04
CA LEU A 136 -6.96 -0.61 7.49
C LEU A 136 -8.13 -0.12 6.64
N SER A 137 -8.09 -0.33 5.33
CA SER A 137 -9.14 0.16 4.42
C SER A 137 -10.37 -0.75 4.36
N GLY A 138 -10.20 -2.05 4.53
CA GLY A 138 -11.28 -3.03 4.32
C GLY A 138 -11.78 -3.12 2.87
N ILE A 139 -10.99 -2.63 1.91
CA ILE A 139 -11.45 -2.46 0.52
C ILE A 139 -11.63 -3.79 -0.22
N VAL A 140 -10.89 -4.82 0.16
CA VAL A 140 -10.97 -6.18 -0.43
C VAL A 140 -11.05 -7.24 0.67
N LYS A 141 -11.61 -8.39 0.34
CA LYS A 141 -11.67 -9.53 1.26
C LYS A 141 -10.28 -10.15 1.43
N PRO A 142 -9.89 -10.56 2.66
CA PRO A 142 -8.60 -11.21 2.89
C PRO A 142 -8.36 -12.44 2.00
N ALA A 143 -9.36 -13.29 1.81
CA ALA A 143 -9.24 -14.50 0.98
C ALA A 143 -8.97 -14.18 -0.50
N THR A 144 -9.59 -13.14 -1.04
CA THR A 144 -9.39 -12.69 -2.42
C THR A 144 -8.00 -12.08 -2.59
N LEU A 145 -7.53 -11.36 -1.57
CA LEU A 145 -6.18 -10.79 -1.58
C LEU A 145 -5.10 -11.87 -1.49
N GLU A 146 -5.31 -12.93 -0.68
CA GLU A 146 -4.42 -14.10 -0.64
C GLU A 146 -4.33 -14.78 -2.01
N LEU A 147 -5.47 -14.93 -2.71
CA LEU A 147 -5.50 -15.50 -4.06
C LEU A 147 -4.73 -14.63 -5.04
N ALA A 148 -4.95 -13.32 -5.04
CA ALA A 148 -4.23 -12.39 -5.91
C ALA A 148 -2.71 -12.38 -5.63
N VAL A 149 -2.29 -12.48 -4.37
CA VAL A 149 -0.87 -12.65 -4.01
C VAL A 149 -0.31 -13.93 -4.64
N ARG A 150 -0.97 -15.08 -4.46
CA ARG A 150 -0.52 -16.35 -5.05
C ARG A 150 -0.34 -16.28 -6.57
N ASN A 151 -1.26 -15.58 -7.24
CA ASN A 151 -1.24 -15.47 -8.70
C ASN A 151 -0.09 -14.59 -9.23
N ARG A 152 0.44 -13.67 -8.42
CA ARG A 152 1.34 -12.61 -8.90
C ARG A 152 2.77 -12.70 -8.37
N VAL A 153 2.99 -13.39 -7.26
CA VAL A 153 4.34 -13.53 -6.72
C VAL A 153 5.14 -14.59 -7.50
N PRO A 154 6.47 -14.52 -7.51
CA PRO A 154 7.30 -15.51 -8.18
C PRO A 154 7.01 -16.92 -7.67
N GLN A 155 6.98 -17.88 -8.57
CA GLN A 155 6.75 -19.29 -8.25
C GLN A 155 7.75 -19.78 -7.18
N GLY A 156 7.24 -20.46 -6.17
CA GLY A 156 8.00 -20.97 -5.04
C GLY A 156 8.19 -19.97 -3.89
N THR A 157 7.62 -18.76 -4.01
CA THR A 157 7.64 -17.74 -2.94
C THR A 157 6.26 -17.50 -2.32
N GLU A 158 5.25 -18.27 -2.71
CA GLU A 158 3.85 -18.06 -2.33
C GLU A 158 3.68 -18.08 -0.81
N ASP A 159 4.23 -19.09 -0.12
CA ASP A 159 4.07 -19.22 1.33
C ASP A 159 4.76 -18.08 2.08
N LEU A 160 5.94 -17.65 1.63
CA LEU A 160 6.66 -16.52 2.19
C LEU A 160 5.83 -15.22 2.06
N ASN A 161 5.26 -15.00 0.88
CA ASN A 161 4.45 -13.80 0.63
C ASN A 161 3.11 -13.84 1.36
N LEU A 162 2.50 -15.01 1.53
CA LEU A 162 1.30 -15.15 2.35
C LEU A 162 1.58 -14.91 3.85
N GLN A 163 2.74 -15.36 4.34
CA GLN A 163 3.18 -15.03 5.69
C GLN A 163 3.33 -13.51 5.85
N ALA A 164 3.95 -12.85 4.88
CA ALA A 164 4.10 -11.40 4.86
C ALA A 164 2.74 -10.68 4.88
N LEU A 165 1.79 -11.14 4.07
CA LEU A 165 0.45 -10.58 4.01
C LEU A 165 -0.27 -10.68 5.36
N ARG A 166 -0.20 -11.85 6.01
CA ARG A 166 -0.81 -12.09 7.33
C ARG A 166 -0.22 -11.18 8.40
N GLN A 167 1.11 -11.04 8.43
CA GLN A 167 1.77 -10.09 9.32
C GLN A 167 1.27 -8.66 9.10
N GLY A 168 1.05 -8.26 7.84
CA GLY A 168 0.46 -6.97 7.52
C GLY A 168 -0.96 -6.79 8.09
N PHE A 169 -1.81 -7.80 8.01
CA PHE A 169 -3.15 -7.77 8.63
C PHE A 169 -3.09 -7.67 10.16
N GLU A 170 -2.16 -8.39 10.81
CA GLU A 170 -1.95 -8.32 12.26
C GLU A 170 -1.52 -6.91 12.68
N LEU A 171 -0.59 -6.29 11.95
CA LEU A 171 -0.17 -4.91 12.17
C LEU A 171 -1.33 -3.91 12.01
N ALA A 172 -2.18 -4.11 10.99
CA ALA A 172 -3.36 -3.27 10.79
C ALA A 172 -4.36 -3.39 11.95
N ALA A 173 -4.58 -4.60 12.45
CA ALA A 173 -5.46 -4.84 13.59
C ALA A 173 -4.93 -4.15 14.87
N ALA A 174 -3.62 -4.25 15.13
CA ALA A 174 -2.99 -3.57 16.25
C ALA A 174 -3.08 -2.03 16.14
N ALA A 175 -2.90 -1.49 14.94
CA ALA A 175 -2.99 -0.04 14.69
C ALA A 175 -4.41 0.51 14.89
N LYS A 176 -5.46 -0.27 14.57
CA LYS A 176 -6.86 0.12 14.81
C LYS A 176 -7.21 0.23 16.30
N VAL A 177 -6.57 -0.55 17.16
CA VAL A 177 -6.80 -0.51 18.61
C VAL A 177 -6.12 0.70 19.24
N ALA A 178 -5.05 1.22 18.63
CA ALA A 178 -4.26 2.34 19.15
C ALA A 178 -4.83 3.72 18.76
N THR A 179 -5.89 3.77 17.94
CA THR A 179 -6.55 5.00 17.46
C THR A 179 -7.92 5.17 18.07
#